data_bab8e7d0d491fa0b9e28a523f2fa77ed
#
_entry.id   bab8e7d0d491fa0b9e28a523f2fa77ed
#
_cell.length_a   1.000
_cell.length_b   1.000
_cell.length_c   1.000
_cell.angle_alpha   90.00
_cell.angle_beta   90.00
_cell.angle_gamma   90.00
#
_symmetry.space_group_name_H-M   'P 1'
#
loop_
_entity.id
_entity.type
_entity.pdbx_description
1 polymer ?
#
loop_
_entity_poly.entity_id
_entity_poly.type
_entity_poly.pdbx_seq_one_letter_code
_entity_poly.pdbx_strand_id
1 'polypeptide(L)'
;MAHLLPLRVFLSSQTQETPSKPLKLSKRSNNHKTSISTAKKGLLSPSHKMHKLNLEVSPHRAVSAVRLMRIEFGGAFADLLNEKGKGSGDNEMGYVERTLGFRTRDLDDRDLRLVTDIVGGTIRWRRYLDHLIGSLCHDESMFRSMEPLLLQILRIGFYEIVKLNMPPYAVVDENVKLAKVALRPGAGNMVNGILRKLVLVKENNSLPLPKLEGDSRAQARALATLYSHPVWMVRRWTKYLGQEEAIQLMMWNNSDPSFSLRANAAKGITRDDLVMQLNSLKVPHEVSLHLDDFVRVKIGLQNVIRAGLLKEGLCSVQDESAGLAVSVVDPQPGEDIIDCCAAPGGKTLYMASRLRGKGKVHAIDINKGRLRILKETAKLQKVDGVVDTIHADLRTFAESSPMKSGKVLLDAPCSGLGVLSKRSDLRWNRRLEDMEQLKNLQDELLDAASTLVSSGGVLIYSTCSIDPEENKDRVEAFLVRHPVREQWLFYEPLC
;
A
#
# COMPACT_ATOMS: atom_id res chain seq x y z
N MET A 1 33.03 -8.79 32.17
CA MET A 1 31.61 -8.96 31.80
C MET A 1 31.18 -7.70 31.13
N ALA A 2 31.25 -7.64 29.81
CA ALA A 2 30.88 -6.46 29.03
C ALA A 2 29.39 -6.59 28.71
N HIS A 3 28.59 -5.61 29.14
CA HIS A 3 27.19 -5.52 28.78
C HIS A 3 27.07 -5.09 27.32
N LEU A 4 26.74 -6.02 26.47
CA LEU A 4 26.38 -5.86 25.08
C LEU A 4 25.01 -5.17 24.98
N LEU A 5 24.93 -3.96 24.46
CA LEU A 5 23.69 -3.29 24.13
C LEU A 5 23.47 -3.31 22.61
N PRO A 6 22.28 -3.70 22.15
CA PRO A 6 22.05 -4.06 20.76
C PRO A 6 21.44 -2.98 19.91
N LEU A 7 21.89 -2.85 18.66
CA LEU A 7 21.07 -2.29 17.57
C LEU A 7 20.00 -3.31 17.21
N ARG A 8 18.77 -2.84 17.08
CA ARG A 8 17.64 -3.71 16.77
C ARG A 8 17.01 -3.26 15.46
N VAL A 9 17.07 -4.13 14.45
CA VAL A 9 16.37 -3.92 13.18
C VAL A 9 15.00 -4.56 13.30
N PHE A 10 13.94 -3.77 13.04
CA PHE A 10 12.57 -4.28 13.02
C PHE A 10 11.94 -4.09 11.66
N LEU A 11 11.25 -5.10 11.21
CA LEU A 11 10.33 -5.01 10.09
C LEU A 11 9.02 -4.42 10.59
N SER A 12 8.67 -3.24 10.10
CA SER A 12 7.45 -2.53 10.46
C SER A 12 6.51 -2.47 9.28
N SER A 13 5.25 -2.78 9.50
CA SER A 13 4.20 -2.75 8.48
C SER A 13 3.58 -1.37 8.23
N GLN A 14 4.14 -0.29 8.77
CA GLN A 14 3.61 1.04 8.48
C GLN A 14 4.07 1.56 7.12
N THR A 15 3.09 1.97 6.34
CA THR A 15 3.25 2.52 5.02
C THR A 15 3.84 3.93 5.08
N GLN A 16 5.11 4.06 4.77
CA GLN A 16 5.69 5.35 4.43
C GLN A 16 5.59 5.54 2.92
N GLU A 17 4.71 6.42 2.51
CA GLU A 17 4.66 6.88 1.13
C GLU A 17 5.79 7.87 0.89
N THR A 18 6.80 7.48 0.13
CA THR A 18 7.69 8.48 -0.47
C THR A 18 6.96 9.09 -1.66
N PRO A 19 6.74 10.41 -1.70
CA PRO A 19 6.24 11.04 -2.91
C PRO A 19 7.37 11.02 -3.93
N SER A 20 7.33 10.07 -4.86
CA SER A 20 8.15 10.17 -6.07
C SER A 20 7.61 11.33 -6.90
N LYS A 21 8.12 12.54 -6.65
CA LYS A 21 8.05 13.58 -7.69
C LYS A 21 8.85 13.05 -8.88
N PRO A 22 8.31 13.06 -10.10
CA PRO A 22 9.10 12.73 -11.27
C PRO A 22 10.27 13.71 -11.32
N LEU A 23 11.49 13.22 -11.22
CA LEU A 23 12.70 13.96 -11.49
C LEU A 23 12.57 14.54 -12.90
N LYS A 24 12.58 15.89 -13.00
CA LYS A 24 12.64 16.59 -14.28
C LYS A 24 13.98 16.22 -14.92
N LEU A 25 13.93 15.32 -15.88
CA LEU A 25 15.02 15.08 -16.79
C LEU A 25 15.34 16.39 -17.50
N SER A 26 16.55 16.89 -17.31
CA SER A 26 17.11 18.04 -18.01
C SER A 26 17.04 17.77 -19.52
N LYS A 27 16.25 18.58 -20.23
CA LYS A 27 16.19 18.59 -21.68
C LYS A 27 17.54 19.06 -22.24
N ARG A 28 18.34 18.16 -22.78
CA ARG A 28 19.35 18.52 -23.76
C ARG A 28 18.62 18.97 -25.04
N SER A 29 18.79 20.22 -25.37
CA SER A 29 18.34 20.82 -26.61
C SER A 29 19.06 20.19 -27.81
N ASN A 30 18.28 19.60 -28.70
CA ASN A 30 18.70 19.44 -30.11
C ASN A 30 17.63 20.10 -30.97
N ASN A 31 18.02 21.26 -31.51
CA ASN A 31 17.28 21.97 -32.55
C ASN A 31 17.32 21.16 -33.86
N HIS A 32 16.16 20.67 -34.30
CA HIS A 32 15.89 20.52 -35.71
C HIS A 32 14.50 21.08 -36.02
N LYS A 33 14.53 22.23 -36.70
CA LYS A 33 13.36 22.85 -37.33
C LYS A 33 12.94 22.00 -38.52
N THR A 34 11.73 21.48 -38.50
CA THR A 34 10.99 21.13 -39.71
C THR A 34 9.59 21.71 -39.59
N SER A 35 9.32 22.61 -40.49
CA SER A 35 8.07 23.28 -40.75
C SER A 35 7.00 22.29 -41.24
N ILE A 36 5.85 22.22 -40.58
CA ILE A 36 4.66 21.61 -41.16
C ILE A 36 3.50 22.60 -41.06
N SER A 37 2.90 22.79 -42.20
CA SER A 37 1.86 23.71 -42.59
C SER A 37 0.54 23.55 -41.78
N THR A 38 -0.06 24.67 -41.53
CA THR A 38 -1.44 24.88 -41.06
C THR A 38 -2.46 24.22 -42.02
N ALA A 39 -3.24 23.27 -41.49
CA ALA A 39 -4.47 22.83 -42.12
C ALA A 39 -5.67 23.21 -41.19
N LYS A 40 -6.63 23.83 -41.84
CA LYS A 40 -7.82 24.48 -41.27
C LYS A 40 -8.74 23.51 -40.50
N LYS A 41 -9.30 24.03 -39.42
CA LYS A 41 -10.44 23.48 -38.68
C LYS A 41 -11.65 23.27 -39.61
N GLY A 42 -12.11 22.02 -39.69
CA GLY A 42 -13.45 21.67 -40.14
C GLY A 42 -14.30 21.32 -38.90
N LEU A 43 -15.26 22.15 -38.56
CA LEU A 43 -16.32 21.86 -37.59
C LEU A 43 -17.20 20.72 -38.16
N LEU A 44 -17.18 19.58 -37.51
CA LEU A 44 -18.21 18.56 -37.65
C LEU A 44 -19.11 18.62 -36.41
N SER A 45 -20.37 19.02 -36.65
CA SER A 45 -21.45 18.99 -35.67
C SER A 45 -21.77 17.55 -35.25
N PRO A 46 -21.98 17.28 -33.95
CA PRO A 46 -22.46 15.97 -33.54
C PRO A 46 -23.97 15.94 -33.52
N SER A 47 -24.60 15.49 -34.60
CA SER A 47 -26.01 15.09 -34.60
C SER A 47 -26.08 13.57 -34.73
N HIS A 48 -25.89 12.88 -33.61
CA HIS A 48 -26.45 11.54 -33.41
C HIS A 48 -27.14 11.59 -32.04
N LYS A 49 -28.45 11.80 -32.05
CA LYS A 49 -29.34 11.44 -30.95
C LYS A 49 -29.25 9.93 -30.76
N MET A 50 -28.32 9.49 -29.94
CA MET A 50 -28.35 8.12 -29.39
C MET A 50 -29.66 8.03 -28.55
N HIS A 51 -30.57 7.17 -28.94
CA HIS A 51 -31.58 6.66 -28.04
C HIS A 51 -30.86 6.18 -26.77
N LYS A 52 -31.04 6.89 -25.64
CA LYS A 52 -30.64 6.44 -24.32
C LYS A 52 -31.40 5.14 -24.05
N LEU A 53 -30.78 4.02 -24.37
CA LEU A 53 -31.15 2.77 -23.75
C LEU A 53 -30.99 3.00 -22.25
N ASN A 54 -32.07 2.87 -21.51
CA ASN A 54 -32.11 2.97 -20.04
C ASN A 54 -31.45 1.68 -19.47
N LEU A 55 -30.18 1.48 -19.79
CA LEU A 55 -29.36 0.37 -19.27
C LEU A 55 -28.78 0.88 -17.95
N GLU A 56 -29.40 0.45 -16.87
CA GLU A 56 -28.87 0.69 -15.53
C GLU A 56 -27.56 -0.08 -15.40
N VAL A 57 -26.44 0.63 -15.26
CA VAL A 57 -25.09 0.07 -15.09
C VAL A 57 -24.78 -0.07 -13.60
N SER A 58 -24.24 -1.20 -13.19
CA SER A 58 -23.82 -1.44 -11.80
C SER A 58 -22.83 -0.36 -11.33
N PRO A 59 -23.17 0.46 -10.31
CA PRO A 59 -22.35 1.58 -9.89
C PRO A 59 -21.00 1.13 -9.31
N HIS A 60 -20.96 0.04 -8.56
CA HIS A 60 -19.70 -0.47 -8.01
C HIS A 60 -18.71 -0.89 -9.11
N ARG A 61 -19.15 -1.50 -10.24
CA ARG A 61 -18.27 -1.84 -11.37
C ARG A 61 -17.78 -0.60 -12.10
N ALA A 62 -18.65 0.38 -12.32
CA ALA A 62 -18.30 1.65 -12.95
C ALA A 62 -17.23 2.41 -12.15
N VAL A 63 -17.44 2.56 -10.82
CA VAL A 63 -16.48 3.19 -9.92
C VAL A 63 -15.19 2.39 -9.83
N SER A 64 -15.26 1.07 -9.74
CA SER A 64 -14.07 0.19 -9.71
C SER A 64 -13.22 0.34 -10.96
N ALA A 65 -13.82 0.37 -12.16
CA ALA A 65 -13.08 0.55 -13.41
C ALA A 65 -12.33 1.89 -13.43
N VAL A 66 -12.98 2.97 -13.00
CA VAL A 66 -12.35 4.30 -12.94
C VAL A 66 -11.27 4.37 -11.86
N ARG A 67 -11.46 3.78 -10.69
CA ARG A 67 -10.41 3.70 -9.65
C ARG A 67 -9.19 2.94 -10.15
N LEU A 68 -9.38 1.79 -10.82
CA LEU A 68 -8.28 1.02 -11.41
C LEU A 68 -7.51 1.83 -12.47
N MET A 69 -8.23 2.60 -13.31
CA MET A 69 -7.59 3.54 -14.25
C MET A 69 -6.74 4.59 -13.54
N ARG A 70 -7.25 5.18 -12.46
CA ARG A 70 -6.51 6.18 -11.67
C ARG A 70 -5.28 5.60 -11.00
N ILE A 71 -5.35 4.37 -10.52
CA ILE A 71 -4.22 3.69 -9.88
C ILE A 71 -3.15 3.34 -10.92
N GLU A 72 -3.53 2.77 -12.05
CA GLU A 72 -2.57 2.30 -13.04
C GLU A 72 -1.93 3.42 -13.86
N PHE A 73 -2.70 4.43 -14.25
CA PHE A 73 -2.25 5.49 -15.15
C PHE A 73 -2.17 6.88 -14.48
N GLY A 74 -2.90 7.09 -13.40
CA GLY A 74 -2.97 8.38 -12.69
C GLY A 74 -2.05 8.47 -11.47
N GLY A 75 -1.32 7.42 -11.12
CA GLY A 75 -0.44 7.40 -9.95
C GLY A 75 -1.16 7.52 -8.61
N ALA A 76 -2.47 7.24 -8.56
CA ALA A 76 -3.22 7.21 -7.32
C ALA A 76 -2.91 5.94 -6.52
N PHE A 77 -2.85 6.06 -5.19
CA PHE A 77 -2.71 4.90 -4.32
C PHE A 77 -4.09 4.32 -3.97
N ALA A 78 -4.16 2.98 -3.90
CA ALA A 78 -5.41 2.27 -3.64
C ALA A 78 -6.04 2.67 -2.30
N ASP A 79 -5.24 2.87 -1.27
CA ASP A 79 -5.70 3.23 0.08
C ASP A 79 -6.33 4.62 0.12
N LEU A 80 -5.70 5.61 -0.53
CA LEU A 80 -6.19 6.99 -0.55
C LEU A 80 -7.55 7.14 -1.23
N LEU A 81 -7.88 6.23 -2.15
CA LEU A 81 -9.19 6.20 -2.81
C LEU A 81 -10.29 5.62 -1.92
N ASN A 82 -9.93 4.89 -0.86
CA ASN A 82 -10.87 4.34 0.10
C ASN A 82 -11.13 5.27 1.30
N GLU A 83 -10.28 6.28 1.52
CA GLU A 83 -10.50 7.26 2.58
C GLU A 83 -11.62 8.23 2.17
N LYS A 84 -12.73 8.19 2.90
CA LYS A 84 -13.79 9.21 2.81
C LYS A 84 -13.27 10.50 3.48
N GLY A 85 -12.50 11.30 2.74
CA GLY A 85 -12.24 12.69 3.12
C GLY A 85 -13.55 13.48 3.07
N LYS A 86 -13.81 14.35 4.06
CA LYS A 86 -14.92 15.32 4.02
C LYS A 86 -14.82 16.12 2.72
N GLY A 87 -15.75 15.88 1.80
CA GLY A 87 -15.81 16.56 0.49
C GLY A 87 -15.44 15.72 -0.74
N SER A 88 -15.02 14.43 -0.59
CA SER A 88 -14.58 13.65 -1.77
C SER A 88 -15.69 12.88 -2.48
N GLY A 89 -16.83 12.62 -1.85
CA GLY A 89 -17.91 11.84 -2.45
C GLY A 89 -18.51 12.48 -3.71
N ASP A 90 -18.89 13.73 -3.65
CA ASP A 90 -19.43 14.47 -4.80
C ASP A 90 -18.37 14.67 -5.89
N ASN A 91 -17.11 14.82 -5.50
CA ASN A 91 -15.99 14.97 -6.44
C ASN A 91 -15.64 13.65 -7.13
N GLU A 92 -15.76 12.51 -6.44
CA GLU A 92 -15.47 11.19 -7.02
C GLU A 92 -16.53 10.79 -8.06
N MET A 93 -17.81 10.88 -7.71
CA MET A 93 -18.90 10.55 -8.65
C MET A 93 -18.90 11.48 -9.87
N GLY A 94 -18.62 12.77 -9.69
CA GLY A 94 -18.40 13.68 -10.80
C GLY A 94 -17.16 13.34 -11.65
N TYR A 95 -16.10 12.80 -11.06
CA TYR A 95 -14.95 12.30 -11.82
C TYR A 95 -15.30 11.02 -12.61
N VAL A 96 -16.05 10.10 -12.00
CA VAL A 96 -16.55 8.88 -12.66
C VAL A 96 -17.43 9.25 -13.86
N GLU A 97 -18.38 10.16 -13.68
CA GLU A 97 -19.25 10.65 -14.75
C GLU A 97 -18.47 11.27 -15.92
N ARG A 98 -17.49 12.12 -15.63
CA ARG A 98 -16.62 12.70 -16.68
C ARG A 98 -15.79 11.65 -17.41
N THR A 99 -15.34 10.63 -16.71
CA THR A 99 -14.48 9.58 -17.29
C THR A 99 -15.28 8.61 -18.17
N LEU A 100 -16.48 8.24 -17.74
CA LEU A 100 -17.33 7.25 -18.42
C LEU A 100 -18.33 7.86 -19.39
N GLY A 101 -18.60 9.17 -19.30
CA GLY A 101 -19.58 9.87 -20.13
C GLY A 101 -21.04 9.66 -19.71
N PHE A 102 -21.31 9.03 -18.56
CA PHE A 102 -22.64 8.85 -18.01
C PHE A 102 -22.61 8.83 -16.48
N ARG A 103 -23.75 9.14 -15.86
CA ARG A 103 -23.92 9.11 -14.40
C ARG A 103 -24.53 7.78 -13.97
N THR A 104 -23.98 7.22 -12.88
CA THR A 104 -24.59 6.09 -12.14
C THR A 104 -25.34 6.62 -10.92
N ARG A 105 -26.17 5.77 -10.28
CA ARG A 105 -26.64 6.06 -8.93
C ARG A 105 -25.47 6.14 -7.94
N ASP A 106 -25.70 6.79 -6.82
CA ASP A 106 -24.72 6.86 -5.75
C ASP A 106 -24.47 5.48 -5.14
N LEU A 107 -23.26 5.30 -4.58
CA LEU A 107 -22.87 4.05 -3.93
C LEU A 107 -23.53 3.93 -2.57
N ASP A 108 -24.17 2.80 -2.32
CA ASP A 108 -24.56 2.38 -0.99
C ASP A 108 -23.39 1.66 -0.26
N ASP A 109 -23.63 1.26 1.00
CA ASP A 109 -22.62 0.58 1.81
C ASP A 109 -22.22 -0.80 1.26
N ARG A 110 -23.10 -1.48 0.53
CA ARG A 110 -22.80 -2.76 -0.13
C ARG A 110 -21.94 -2.52 -1.35
N ASP A 111 -22.29 -1.52 -2.14
CA ASP A 111 -21.48 -1.11 -3.29
C ASP A 111 -20.07 -0.70 -2.87
N LEU A 112 -19.91 0.07 -1.79
CA LEU A 112 -18.60 0.49 -1.28
C LEU A 112 -17.72 -0.70 -0.87
N ARG A 113 -18.32 -1.73 -0.26
CA ARG A 113 -17.60 -2.97 0.06
C ARG A 113 -17.15 -3.70 -1.21
N LEU A 114 -18.06 -3.86 -2.17
CA LEU A 114 -17.75 -4.48 -3.45
C LEU A 114 -16.67 -3.70 -4.22
N VAL A 115 -16.71 -2.38 -4.23
CA VAL A 115 -15.64 -1.55 -4.84
C VAL A 115 -14.30 -1.84 -4.17
N THR A 116 -14.26 -1.90 -2.85
CA THR A 116 -13.01 -2.18 -2.11
C THR A 116 -12.46 -3.57 -2.47
N ASP A 117 -13.32 -4.58 -2.49
CA ASP A 117 -12.93 -5.96 -2.81
C ASP A 117 -12.49 -6.10 -4.27
N ILE A 118 -13.26 -5.54 -5.21
CA ILE A 118 -12.97 -5.61 -6.65
C ILE A 118 -11.66 -4.87 -6.97
N VAL A 119 -11.49 -3.65 -6.48
CA VAL A 119 -10.29 -2.85 -6.75
C VAL A 119 -9.06 -3.50 -6.11
N GLY A 120 -9.13 -3.81 -4.82
CA GLY A 120 -8.02 -4.44 -4.10
C GLY A 120 -7.62 -5.79 -4.69
N GLY A 121 -8.61 -6.61 -5.00
CA GLY A 121 -8.40 -7.93 -5.57
C GLY A 121 -7.89 -7.90 -7.02
N THR A 122 -8.42 -7.01 -7.84
CA THR A 122 -7.96 -6.84 -9.23
C THR A 122 -6.50 -6.37 -9.26
N ILE A 123 -6.10 -5.45 -8.39
CA ILE A 123 -4.69 -5.02 -8.27
C ILE A 123 -3.82 -6.19 -7.80
N ARG A 124 -4.25 -6.92 -6.76
CA ARG A 124 -3.52 -8.06 -6.20
C ARG A 124 -3.28 -9.14 -7.23
N TRP A 125 -4.29 -9.47 -8.03
CA TRP A 125 -4.24 -10.53 -9.02
C TRP A 125 -3.95 -10.07 -10.46
N ARG A 126 -3.53 -8.82 -10.65
CA ARG A 126 -3.36 -8.17 -11.95
C ARG A 126 -2.62 -9.03 -12.98
N ARG A 127 -1.43 -9.54 -12.66
CA ARG A 127 -0.62 -10.33 -13.60
C ARG A 127 -1.27 -11.67 -13.95
N TYR A 128 -1.89 -12.31 -12.98
CA TYR A 128 -2.64 -13.55 -13.18
C TYR A 128 -3.84 -13.31 -14.12
N LEU A 129 -4.59 -12.23 -13.88
CA LEU A 129 -5.74 -11.84 -14.71
C LEU A 129 -5.30 -11.48 -16.13
N ASP A 130 -4.24 -10.70 -16.28
CA ASP A 130 -3.69 -10.32 -17.59
C ASP A 130 -3.23 -11.54 -18.40
N HIS A 131 -2.62 -12.52 -17.75
CA HIS A 131 -2.24 -13.78 -18.38
C HIS A 131 -3.47 -14.54 -18.90
N LEU A 132 -4.50 -14.68 -18.09
CA LEU A 132 -5.74 -15.36 -18.51
C LEU A 132 -6.43 -14.59 -19.64
N ILE A 133 -6.54 -13.26 -19.55
CA ILE A 133 -7.14 -12.44 -20.61
C ILE A 133 -6.36 -12.63 -21.91
N GLY A 134 -5.03 -12.49 -21.87
CA GLY A 134 -4.18 -12.66 -23.05
C GLY A 134 -4.27 -14.04 -23.68
N SER A 135 -4.35 -15.10 -22.84
CA SER A 135 -4.50 -16.49 -23.33
C SER A 135 -5.85 -16.77 -23.98
N LEU A 136 -6.90 -15.99 -23.66
CA LEU A 136 -8.24 -16.17 -24.24
C LEU A 136 -8.54 -15.16 -25.37
N CYS A 137 -7.65 -14.19 -25.61
CA CYS A 137 -7.68 -13.36 -26.81
C CYS A 137 -7.39 -14.18 -28.05
N HIS A 138 -7.71 -13.65 -29.23
CA HIS A 138 -7.40 -14.31 -30.50
C HIS A 138 -5.88 -14.40 -30.73
N ASP A 139 -5.17 -13.33 -30.40
CA ASP A 139 -3.71 -13.22 -30.50
C ASP A 139 -3.17 -12.23 -29.47
N GLU A 140 -1.84 -12.20 -29.32
CA GLU A 140 -1.15 -11.31 -28.39
C GLU A 140 -1.27 -9.82 -28.77
N SER A 141 -1.41 -9.52 -30.07
CA SER A 141 -1.53 -8.14 -30.56
C SER A 141 -2.86 -7.52 -30.10
N MET A 142 -3.93 -8.32 -30.10
CA MET A 142 -5.24 -7.92 -29.59
C MET A 142 -5.17 -7.53 -28.10
N PHE A 143 -4.47 -8.30 -27.28
CA PHE A 143 -4.30 -7.97 -25.86
C PHE A 143 -3.47 -6.68 -25.68
N ARG A 144 -2.36 -6.54 -26.42
CA ARG A 144 -1.46 -5.39 -26.31
C ARG A 144 -2.08 -4.08 -26.81
N SER A 145 -2.98 -4.14 -27.79
CA SER A 145 -3.68 -2.98 -28.34
C SER A 145 -4.99 -2.64 -27.63
N MET A 146 -5.32 -3.38 -26.57
CA MET A 146 -6.58 -3.19 -25.85
C MET A 146 -6.67 -1.81 -25.18
N GLU A 147 -7.80 -1.15 -25.36
CA GLU A 147 -8.06 0.14 -24.70
C GLU A 147 -7.96 0.01 -23.17
N PRO A 148 -7.31 0.97 -22.49
CA PRO A 148 -7.10 0.87 -21.03
C PRO A 148 -8.38 0.61 -20.23
N LEU A 149 -9.47 1.31 -20.52
CA LEU A 149 -10.74 1.11 -19.79
C LEU A 149 -11.35 -0.25 -20.08
N LEU A 150 -11.27 -0.73 -21.31
CA LEU A 150 -11.74 -2.07 -21.70
C LEU A 150 -10.98 -3.16 -20.94
N LEU A 151 -9.67 -3.01 -20.80
CA LEU A 151 -8.84 -3.94 -20.02
C LEU A 151 -9.25 -3.96 -18.55
N GLN A 152 -9.55 -2.80 -17.94
CA GLN A 152 -10.04 -2.79 -16.56
C GLN A 152 -11.39 -3.49 -16.42
N ILE A 153 -12.31 -3.28 -17.34
CA ILE A 153 -13.62 -3.98 -17.35
C ILE A 153 -13.42 -5.50 -17.43
N LEU A 154 -12.54 -5.96 -18.30
CA LEU A 154 -12.21 -7.40 -18.41
C LEU A 154 -11.56 -7.92 -17.12
N ARG A 155 -10.57 -7.21 -16.56
CA ARG A 155 -9.94 -7.60 -15.29
C ARG A 155 -10.96 -7.74 -14.16
N ILE A 156 -11.94 -6.82 -14.06
CA ILE A 156 -13.04 -6.90 -13.10
C ILE A 156 -13.84 -8.19 -13.34
N GLY A 157 -14.32 -8.44 -14.56
CA GLY A 157 -15.09 -9.63 -14.88
C GLY A 157 -14.33 -10.94 -14.61
N PHE A 158 -13.05 -10.98 -14.95
CA PHE A 158 -12.17 -12.14 -14.67
C PHE A 158 -12.02 -12.36 -13.15
N TYR A 159 -11.78 -11.29 -12.39
CA TYR A 159 -11.66 -11.34 -10.94
C TYR A 159 -12.94 -11.83 -10.27
N GLU A 160 -14.09 -11.28 -10.66
CA GLU A 160 -15.41 -11.67 -10.14
C GLU A 160 -15.73 -13.15 -10.43
N ILE A 161 -15.41 -13.63 -11.64
CA ILE A 161 -15.66 -15.04 -12.00
C ILE A 161 -14.67 -15.99 -11.32
N VAL A 162 -13.35 -15.69 -11.37
CA VAL A 162 -12.31 -16.65 -10.99
C VAL A 162 -12.00 -16.61 -9.49
N LYS A 163 -12.05 -15.43 -8.87
CA LYS A 163 -11.64 -15.25 -7.46
C LYS A 163 -12.83 -15.09 -6.51
N LEU A 164 -13.85 -14.32 -6.89
CA LEU A 164 -15.04 -14.13 -6.07
C LEU A 164 -16.11 -15.22 -6.30
N ASN A 165 -15.94 -16.07 -7.32
CA ASN A 165 -16.91 -17.11 -7.68
C ASN A 165 -18.35 -16.56 -7.83
N MET A 166 -18.49 -15.34 -8.34
CA MET A 166 -19.80 -14.76 -8.61
C MET A 166 -20.50 -15.48 -9.77
N PRO A 167 -21.85 -15.43 -9.81
CA PRO A 167 -22.62 -16.08 -10.88
C PRO A 167 -22.21 -15.58 -12.26
N PRO A 168 -21.67 -16.46 -13.15
CA PRO A 168 -21.03 -16.01 -14.41
C PRO A 168 -21.97 -15.23 -15.32
N TYR A 169 -23.24 -15.61 -15.41
CA TYR A 169 -24.21 -14.93 -16.28
C TYR A 169 -24.41 -13.46 -15.89
N ALA A 170 -24.48 -13.17 -14.58
CA ALA A 170 -24.65 -11.81 -14.08
C ALA A 170 -23.38 -10.98 -14.30
N VAL A 171 -22.20 -11.58 -14.08
CA VAL A 171 -20.91 -10.92 -14.32
C VAL A 171 -20.73 -10.56 -15.80
N VAL A 172 -21.04 -11.50 -16.71
CA VAL A 172 -20.94 -11.28 -18.15
C VAL A 172 -21.90 -10.15 -18.57
N ASP A 173 -23.18 -10.23 -18.21
CA ASP A 173 -24.19 -9.25 -18.60
C ASP A 173 -23.83 -7.83 -18.16
N GLU A 174 -23.47 -7.67 -16.90
CA GLU A 174 -23.15 -6.36 -16.32
C GLU A 174 -21.85 -5.74 -16.88
N ASN A 175 -20.80 -6.54 -17.09
CA ASN A 175 -19.57 -6.04 -17.70
C ASN A 175 -19.76 -5.71 -19.18
N VAL A 176 -20.58 -6.47 -19.90
CA VAL A 176 -20.99 -6.16 -21.29
C VAL A 176 -21.78 -4.85 -21.35
N LYS A 177 -22.74 -4.61 -20.44
CA LYS A 177 -23.47 -3.35 -20.33
C LYS A 177 -22.53 -2.19 -20.09
N LEU A 178 -21.62 -2.32 -19.10
CA LEU A 178 -20.64 -1.28 -18.79
C LEU A 178 -19.78 -0.95 -20.01
N ALA A 179 -19.25 -1.95 -20.72
CA ALA A 179 -18.41 -1.73 -21.90
C ALA A 179 -19.18 -1.06 -23.07
N LYS A 180 -20.46 -1.44 -23.27
CA LYS A 180 -21.31 -0.83 -24.31
C LYS A 180 -21.56 0.65 -24.05
N VAL A 181 -21.85 1.00 -22.79
CA VAL A 181 -22.23 2.36 -22.41
C VAL A 181 -21.00 3.27 -22.26
N ALA A 182 -19.92 2.76 -21.63
CA ALA A 182 -18.72 3.55 -21.37
C ALA A 182 -17.79 3.70 -22.60
N LEU A 183 -17.85 2.77 -23.56
CA LEU A 183 -17.00 2.78 -24.75
C LEU A 183 -17.85 2.79 -26.02
N ARG A 184 -18.27 1.60 -26.47
CA ARG A 184 -19.04 1.42 -27.72
C ARG A 184 -19.64 -0.01 -27.79
N PRO A 185 -20.68 -0.23 -28.62
CA PRO A 185 -21.30 -1.55 -28.76
C PRO A 185 -20.31 -2.69 -29.10
N GLY A 186 -19.32 -2.42 -29.97
CA GLY A 186 -18.28 -3.41 -30.32
C GLY A 186 -17.40 -3.83 -29.15
N ALA A 187 -17.12 -2.93 -28.22
CA ALA A 187 -16.41 -3.25 -26.96
C ALA A 187 -17.22 -4.24 -26.12
N GLY A 188 -18.54 -4.06 -26.01
CA GLY A 188 -19.41 -5.00 -25.32
C GLY A 188 -19.41 -6.39 -25.96
N ASN A 189 -19.38 -6.49 -27.29
CA ASN A 189 -19.28 -7.76 -28.00
C ASN A 189 -17.95 -8.48 -27.69
N MET A 190 -16.84 -7.72 -27.63
CA MET A 190 -15.52 -8.24 -27.26
C MET A 190 -15.54 -8.79 -25.82
N VAL A 191 -16.04 -8.01 -24.85
CA VAL A 191 -16.18 -8.44 -23.45
C VAL A 191 -17.02 -9.72 -23.36
N ASN A 192 -18.16 -9.78 -24.07
CA ASN A 192 -19.01 -10.97 -24.08
C ASN A 192 -18.26 -12.19 -24.60
N GLY A 193 -17.56 -12.07 -25.72
CA GLY A 193 -16.80 -13.17 -26.31
C GLY A 193 -15.70 -13.70 -25.39
N ILE A 194 -14.90 -12.81 -24.80
CA ILE A 194 -13.78 -13.19 -23.93
C ILE A 194 -14.28 -13.77 -22.60
N LEU A 195 -15.29 -13.14 -21.95
CA LEU A 195 -15.83 -13.64 -20.68
C LEU A 195 -16.56 -14.98 -20.84
N ARG A 196 -17.27 -15.22 -21.94
CA ARG A 196 -17.88 -16.53 -22.21
C ARG A 196 -16.83 -17.63 -22.40
N LYS A 197 -15.72 -17.34 -23.09
CA LYS A 197 -14.60 -18.29 -23.16
C LYS A 197 -14.03 -18.58 -21.76
N LEU A 198 -13.87 -17.56 -20.91
CA LEU A 198 -13.42 -17.75 -19.53
C LEU A 198 -14.35 -18.67 -18.74
N VAL A 199 -15.66 -18.47 -18.83
CA VAL A 199 -16.66 -19.33 -18.17
C VAL A 199 -16.48 -20.78 -18.61
N LEU A 200 -16.39 -21.02 -19.91
CA LEU A 200 -16.25 -22.37 -20.47
C LEU A 200 -14.96 -23.06 -19.96
N VAL A 201 -13.80 -22.40 -20.01
CA VAL A 201 -12.55 -23.01 -19.54
C VAL A 201 -12.53 -23.20 -18.02
N LYS A 202 -13.21 -22.34 -17.26
CA LYS A 202 -13.36 -22.49 -15.81
C LYS A 202 -14.23 -23.69 -15.46
N GLU A 203 -15.40 -23.84 -16.09
CA GLU A 203 -16.32 -24.97 -15.88
C GLU A 203 -15.67 -26.29 -16.24
N ASN A 204 -14.83 -26.32 -17.27
CA ASN A 204 -14.07 -27.49 -17.68
C ASN A 204 -12.78 -27.71 -16.86
N ASN A 205 -12.51 -26.94 -15.82
CA ASN A 205 -11.24 -26.97 -15.04
C ASN A 205 -9.99 -26.91 -15.92
N SER A 206 -10.04 -26.18 -17.03
CA SER A 206 -8.97 -26.09 -18.04
C SER A 206 -8.43 -24.66 -18.21
N LEU A 207 -8.35 -23.91 -17.10
CA LEU A 207 -7.74 -22.58 -17.14
C LEU A 207 -6.31 -22.66 -17.69
N PRO A 208 -5.93 -21.79 -18.66
CA PRO A 208 -4.61 -21.80 -19.29
C PRO A 208 -3.55 -21.25 -18.35
N LEU A 209 -3.16 -22.02 -17.34
CA LEU A 209 -2.16 -21.62 -16.35
C LEU A 209 -0.74 -22.05 -16.79
N PRO A 210 0.31 -21.26 -16.50
CA PRO A 210 1.67 -21.65 -16.83
C PRO A 210 2.12 -22.85 -15.98
N LYS A 211 2.89 -23.75 -16.59
CA LYS A 211 3.52 -24.88 -15.93
C LYS A 211 4.85 -24.46 -15.27
N LEU A 212 5.19 -25.11 -14.15
CA LEU A 212 6.46 -24.91 -13.44
C LEU A 212 7.55 -25.82 -14.05
N GLU A 213 7.89 -25.58 -15.30
CA GLU A 213 8.84 -26.36 -16.06
C GLU A 213 9.97 -25.45 -16.60
N GLY A 214 11.11 -26.08 -16.97
CA GLY A 214 12.24 -25.39 -17.57
C GLY A 214 13.26 -24.84 -16.56
N ASP A 215 14.07 -23.90 -17.01
CA ASP A 215 15.14 -23.29 -16.22
C ASP A 215 14.60 -22.37 -15.11
N SER A 216 15.47 -21.90 -14.22
CA SER A 216 15.11 -20.99 -13.13
C SER A 216 14.43 -19.70 -13.59
N ARG A 217 14.72 -19.25 -14.80
CA ARG A 217 14.10 -18.04 -15.39
C ARG A 217 12.67 -18.33 -15.85
N ALA A 218 12.44 -19.51 -16.42
CA ALA A 218 11.09 -19.95 -16.82
C ALA A 218 10.22 -20.19 -15.60
N GLN A 219 10.75 -20.89 -14.60
CA GLN A 219 10.06 -21.14 -13.33
C GLN A 219 9.70 -19.82 -12.59
N ALA A 220 10.64 -18.86 -12.51
CA ALA A 220 10.35 -17.57 -11.92
C ALA A 220 9.24 -16.79 -12.67
N ARG A 221 9.15 -16.88 -14.00
CA ARG A 221 8.05 -16.29 -14.79
C ARG A 221 6.72 -16.99 -14.52
N ALA A 222 6.74 -18.32 -14.42
CA ALA A 222 5.55 -19.11 -14.11
C ALA A 222 5.02 -18.77 -12.70
N LEU A 223 5.87 -18.80 -11.68
CA LEU A 223 5.54 -18.41 -10.30
C LEU A 223 5.01 -16.97 -10.23
N ALA A 224 5.68 -16.03 -10.90
CA ALA A 224 5.25 -14.65 -10.97
C ALA A 224 3.83 -14.49 -11.54
N THR A 225 3.45 -15.34 -12.48
CA THR A 225 2.11 -15.34 -13.07
C THR A 225 1.10 -16.04 -12.17
N LEU A 226 1.42 -17.22 -11.65
CA LEU A 226 0.52 -17.98 -10.75
C LEU A 226 0.17 -17.22 -9.49
N TYR A 227 1.15 -16.55 -8.88
CA TYR A 227 0.98 -15.80 -7.64
C TYR A 227 0.86 -14.28 -7.86
N SER A 228 0.80 -13.82 -9.11
CA SER A 228 0.56 -12.42 -9.46
C SER A 228 1.57 -11.43 -8.85
N HIS A 229 2.84 -11.65 -9.08
CA HIS A 229 3.93 -10.75 -8.67
C HIS A 229 4.83 -10.34 -9.86
N PRO A 230 5.57 -9.24 -9.78
CA PRO A 230 6.63 -8.92 -10.75
C PRO A 230 7.72 -9.99 -10.75
N VAL A 231 8.23 -10.33 -11.93
CA VAL A 231 9.27 -11.38 -12.09
C VAL A 231 10.54 -11.05 -11.32
N TRP A 232 10.92 -9.76 -11.25
CA TRP A 232 12.11 -9.33 -10.53
C TRP A 232 11.99 -9.59 -9.01
N MET A 233 10.82 -9.38 -8.41
CA MET A 233 10.56 -9.71 -7.00
C MET A 233 10.70 -11.21 -6.75
N VAL A 234 10.06 -12.02 -7.59
CA VAL A 234 10.12 -13.49 -7.45
C VAL A 234 11.56 -13.99 -7.54
N ARG A 235 12.34 -13.51 -8.53
CA ARG A 235 13.76 -13.86 -8.64
C ARG A 235 14.56 -13.47 -7.41
N ARG A 236 14.26 -12.30 -6.85
CA ARG A 236 14.94 -11.80 -5.67
C ARG A 236 14.63 -12.69 -4.44
N TRP A 237 13.36 -12.92 -4.20
CA TRP A 237 12.96 -13.79 -3.07
C TRP A 237 13.44 -15.22 -3.22
N THR A 238 13.36 -15.80 -4.41
CA THR A 238 13.90 -17.16 -4.66
C THR A 238 15.41 -17.23 -4.40
N LYS A 239 16.15 -16.15 -4.69
CA LYS A 239 17.58 -16.08 -4.41
C LYS A 239 17.89 -16.06 -2.90
N TYR A 240 17.14 -15.29 -2.11
CA TYR A 240 17.42 -15.07 -0.69
C TYR A 240 16.75 -16.09 0.23
N LEU A 241 15.52 -16.49 -0.08
CA LEU A 241 14.71 -17.36 0.77
C LEU A 241 14.69 -18.82 0.28
N GLY A 242 15.07 -19.07 -0.98
CA GLY A 242 14.75 -20.32 -1.65
C GLY A 242 13.37 -20.32 -2.27
N GLN A 243 13.06 -21.36 -3.06
CA GLN A 243 11.81 -21.38 -3.84
C GLN A 243 10.57 -21.60 -2.98
N GLU A 244 10.66 -22.49 -1.99
CA GLU A 244 9.53 -22.87 -1.13
C GLU A 244 9.06 -21.69 -0.28
N GLU A 245 9.97 -21.05 0.46
CA GLU A 245 9.67 -19.88 1.27
C GLU A 245 9.19 -18.68 0.42
N ALA A 246 9.76 -18.51 -0.77
CA ALA A 246 9.28 -17.48 -1.71
C ALA A 246 7.84 -17.75 -2.16
N ILE A 247 7.44 -19.00 -2.33
CA ILE A 247 6.05 -19.38 -2.63
C ILE A 247 5.15 -19.06 -1.44
N GLN A 248 5.54 -19.44 -0.22
CA GLN A 248 4.78 -19.14 1.00
C GLN A 248 4.60 -17.62 1.17
N LEU A 249 5.64 -16.85 0.96
CA LEU A 249 5.58 -15.38 0.99
C LEU A 249 4.60 -14.82 -0.05
N MET A 250 4.62 -15.32 -1.29
CA MET A 250 3.69 -14.89 -2.33
C MET A 250 2.24 -15.28 -2.00
N MET A 251 2.02 -16.43 -1.40
CA MET A 251 0.70 -16.85 -0.90
C MET A 251 0.22 -15.91 0.21
N TRP A 252 1.08 -15.61 1.18
CA TRP A 252 0.80 -14.64 2.24
C TRP A 252 0.45 -13.26 1.69
N ASN A 253 1.22 -12.75 0.75
CA ASN A 253 0.95 -11.47 0.09
C ASN A 253 -0.40 -11.43 -0.65
N ASN A 254 -0.93 -12.59 -1.02
CA ASN A 254 -2.22 -12.73 -1.70
C ASN A 254 -3.38 -13.07 -0.75
N SER A 255 -3.12 -13.34 0.51
CA SER A 255 -4.16 -13.57 1.51
C SER A 255 -4.93 -12.29 1.84
N ASP A 256 -6.10 -12.43 2.43
CA ASP A 256 -6.86 -11.29 2.93
C ASP A 256 -6.10 -10.61 4.06
N PRO A 257 -5.97 -9.28 4.02
CA PRO A 257 -5.20 -8.56 5.03
C PRO A 257 -5.89 -8.63 6.39
N SER A 258 -5.14 -9.03 7.41
CA SER A 258 -5.54 -8.84 8.80
C SER A 258 -5.09 -7.45 9.29
N PHE A 259 -5.92 -6.82 10.12
CA PHE A 259 -5.62 -5.54 10.73
C PHE A 259 -5.42 -5.70 12.23
N SER A 260 -4.55 -4.88 12.80
CA SER A 260 -4.42 -4.80 14.25
C SER A 260 -4.90 -3.44 14.74
N LEU A 261 -5.59 -3.45 15.86
CA LEU A 261 -6.08 -2.28 16.56
C LEU A 261 -5.25 -2.12 17.83
N ARG A 262 -4.71 -0.94 18.03
CA ARG A 262 -4.03 -0.56 19.28
C ARG A 262 -4.96 0.27 20.14
N ALA A 263 -5.19 -0.15 21.38
CA ALA A 263 -5.93 0.60 22.37
C ALA A 263 -5.22 1.92 22.71
N ASN A 264 -5.96 2.98 22.99
CA ASN A 264 -5.39 4.28 23.31
C ASN A 264 -5.24 4.47 24.83
N ALA A 265 -4.11 4.04 25.38
CA ALA A 265 -3.79 4.17 26.78
C ALA A 265 -3.76 5.64 27.27
N ALA A 266 -3.42 6.60 26.40
CA ALA A 266 -3.44 8.03 26.77
C ALA A 266 -4.85 8.58 27.05
N LYS A 267 -5.88 7.89 26.55
CA LYS A 267 -7.30 8.14 26.89
C LYS A 267 -7.82 7.22 28.00
N GLY A 268 -6.98 6.42 28.61
CA GLY A 268 -7.36 5.46 29.64
C GLY A 268 -8.05 4.22 29.07
N ILE A 269 -7.96 3.97 27.76
CA ILE A 269 -8.54 2.77 27.13
C ILE A 269 -7.52 1.64 27.21
N THR A 270 -7.89 0.56 27.87
CA THR A 270 -7.12 -0.67 27.96
C THR A 270 -7.43 -1.60 26.79
N ARG A 271 -6.62 -2.66 26.61
CA ARG A 271 -6.92 -3.74 25.66
C ARG A 271 -8.26 -4.41 25.99
N ASP A 272 -8.55 -4.62 27.27
CA ASP A 272 -9.78 -5.29 27.71
C ASP A 272 -11.02 -4.45 27.42
N ASP A 273 -10.94 -3.11 27.57
CA ASP A 273 -11.99 -2.19 27.12
C ASP A 273 -12.24 -2.31 25.63
N LEU A 274 -11.16 -2.37 24.82
CA LEU A 274 -11.27 -2.54 23.38
C LEU A 274 -11.89 -3.90 23.03
N VAL A 275 -11.51 -4.98 23.70
CA VAL A 275 -12.10 -6.33 23.56
C VAL A 275 -13.59 -6.31 23.88
N MET A 276 -14.01 -5.66 24.98
CA MET A 276 -15.44 -5.51 25.30
C MET A 276 -16.21 -4.77 24.20
N GLN A 277 -15.63 -3.71 23.63
CA GLN A 277 -16.23 -2.98 22.50
C GLN A 277 -16.36 -3.88 21.25
N LEU A 278 -15.31 -4.63 20.91
CA LEU A 278 -15.33 -5.55 19.77
C LEU A 278 -16.35 -6.66 19.93
N ASN A 279 -16.50 -7.20 21.14
CA ASN A 279 -17.54 -8.20 21.46
C ASN A 279 -18.95 -7.62 21.28
N SER A 280 -19.20 -6.40 21.76
CA SER A 280 -20.50 -5.74 21.60
C SER A 280 -20.85 -5.50 20.12
N LEU A 281 -19.84 -5.22 19.29
CA LEU A 281 -19.98 -5.04 17.85
C LEU A 281 -20.00 -6.38 17.06
N LYS A 282 -19.89 -7.51 17.75
CA LYS A 282 -19.78 -8.86 17.15
C LYS A 282 -18.65 -8.94 16.12
N VAL A 283 -17.52 -8.32 16.39
CA VAL A 283 -16.32 -8.35 15.54
C VAL A 283 -15.40 -9.48 16.02
N PRO A 284 -15.16 -10.51 15.21
CA PRO A 284 -14.21 -11.57 15.54
C PRO A 284 -12.79 -10.99 15.69
N HIS A 285 -12.14 -11.33 16.78
CA HIS A 285 -10.82 -10.79 17.10
C HIS A 285 -9.97 -11.78 17.87
N GLU A 286 -8.67 -11.55 17.89
CA GLU A 286 -7.66 -12.30 18.64
C GLU A 286 -6.79 -11.27 19.38
N VAL A 287 -6.48 -11.52 20.66
CA VAL A 287 -5.52 -10.66 21.39
C VAL A 287 -4.10 -10.91 20.89
N SER A 288 -3.28 -9.86 20.85
CA SER A 288 -1.87 -10.03 20.52
C SER A 288 -1.15 -10.85 21.57
N LEU A 289 -0.29 -11.77 21.14
CA LEU A 289 0.57 -12.55 22.00
C LEU A 289 1.85 -11.80 22.42
N HIS A 290 2.16 -10.69 21.72
CA HIS A 290 3.44 -9.99 21.86
C HIS A 290 3.29 -8.57 22.42
N LEU A 291 2.10 -7.99 22.31
CA LEU A 291 1.84 -6.58 22.66
C LEU A 291 0.55 -6.46 23.48
N ASP A 292 0.67 -5.90 24.68
CA ASP A 292 -0.45 -5.79 25.63
C ASP A 292 -1.53 -4.81 25.20
N ASP A 293 -1.21 -3.88 24.29
CA ASP A 293 -2.15 -2.86 23.81
C ASP A 293 -2.86 -3.24 22.51
N PHE A 294 -2.59 -4.45 21.92
CA PHE A 294 -3.00 -4.79 20.58
C PHE A 294 -4.02 -5.93 20.51
N VAL A 295 -4.95 -5.80 19.55
CA VAL A 295 -5.96 -6.80 19.18
C VAL A 295 -5.99 -6.96 17.66
N ARG A 296 -5.96 -8.21 17.19
CA ARG A 296 -6.04 -8.55 15.74
C ARG A 296 -7.48 -8.69 15.30
N VAL A 297 -7.81 -8.13 14.13
CA VAL A 297 -9.13 -8.19 13.51
C VAL A 297 -8.98 -8.65 12.07
N LYS A 298 -9.49 -9.83 11.73
CA LYS A 298 -9.48 -10.36 10.35
C LYS A 298 -10.67 -9.85 9.53
N ILE A 299 -11.83 -9.76 10.18
CA ILE A 299 -13.10 -9.40 9.54
C ILE A 299 -13.82 -8.38 10.42
N GLY A 300 -14.56 -7.44 9.84
CA GLY A 300 -15.42 -6.53 10.58
C GLY A 300 -14.81 -5.18 10.96
N LEU A 301 -13.64 -4.82 10.43
CA LEU A 301 -13.04 -3.49 10.64
C LEU A 301 -14.03 -2.35 10.30
N GLN A 302 -14.90 -2.53 9.30
CA GLN A 302 -15.94 -1.56 8.95
C GLN A 302 -16.94 -1.32 10.10
N ASN A 303 -17.23 -2.32 10.93
CA ASN A 303 -18.10 -2.14 12.09
C ASN A 303 -17.41 -1.26 13.14
N VAL A 304 -16.10 -1.43 13.34
CA VAL A 304 -15.27 -0.60 14.22
C VAL A 304 -15.26 0.87 13.74
N ILE A 305 -15.11 1.07 12.42
CA ILE A 305 -15.13 2.40 11.80
C ILE A 305 -16.50 3.06 11.97
N ARG A 306 -17.59 2.32 11.74
CA ARG A 306 -18.98 2.82 11.88
C ARG A 306 -19.34 3.14 13.33
N ALA A 307 -18.87 2.34 14.26
CA ALA A 307 -19.06 2.58 15.69
C ALA A 307 -18.30 3.82 16.20
N GLY A 308 -17.45 4.43 15.37
CA GLY A 308 -16.75 5.67 15.69
C GLY A 308 -15.48 5.50 16.53
N LEU A 309 -15.06 4.27 16.88
CA LEU A 309 -13.91 4.03 17.76
C LEU A 309 -12.64 4.72 17.26
N LEU A 310 -12.38 4.67 15.96
CA LEU A 310 -11.24 5.36 15.35
C LEU A 310 -11.44 6.89 15.30
N LYS A 311 -12.66 7.35 14.99
CA LYS A 311 -13.01 8.76 14.91
C LYS A 311 -12.92 9.46 16.27
N GLU A 312 -13.23 8.74 17.33
CA GLU A 312 -13.14 9.22 18.70
C GLU A 312 -11.72 9.04 19.28
N GLY A 313 -10.83 8.38 18.54
CA GLY A 313 -9.46 8.11 18.97
C GLY A 313 -9.36 7.16 20.17
N LEU A 314 -10.31 6.25 20.33
CA LEU A 314 -10.29 5.22 21.37
C LEU A 314 -9.32 4.10 21.04
N CYS A 315 -9.13 3.85 19.74
CA CYS A 315 -8.11 2.97 19.22
C CYS A 315 -7.53 3.51 17.91
N SER A 316 -6.45 2.89 17.42
CA SER A 316 -5.80 3.18 16.15
C SER A 316 -5.58 1.91 15.37
N VAL A 317 -5.70 1.97 14.05
CA VAL A 317 -5.21 0.89 13.18
C VAL A 317 -3.68 1.02 13.10
N GLN A 318 -2.98 0.04 13.63
CA GLN A 318 -1.52 -0.02 13.61
C GLN A 318 -1.08 -1.47 13.54
N ASP A 319 -0.11 -1.77 12.69
CA ASP A 319 0.45 -3.12 12.59
C ASP A 319 1.22 -3.50 13.86
N GLU A 320 1.14 -4.77 14.28
CA GLU A 320 1.87 -5.26 15.43
C GLU A 320 3.38 -5.13 15.25
N SER A 321 3.92 -5.35 14.05
CA SER A 321 5.34 -5.18 13.78
C SER A 321 5.80 -3.72 14.00
N ALA A 322 4.94 -2.74 13.70
CA ALA A 322 5.20 -1.35 14.07
C ALA A 322 5.16 -1.12 15.59
N GLY A 323 4.29 -1.84 16.30
CA GLY A 323 4.24 -1.86 17.76
C GLY A 323 5.49 -2.48 18.37
N LEU A 324 5.98 -3.59 17.80
CA LEU A 324 7.23 -4.23 18.22
C LEU A 324 8.43 -3.30 18.08
N ALA A 325 8.52 -2.52 16.99
CA ALA A 325 9.57 -1.51 16.84
C ALA A 325 9.55 -0.49 18.00
N VAL A 326 8.38 -0.06 18.44
CA VAL A 326 8.23 0.83 19.60
C VAL A 326 8.59 0.13 20.92
N SER A 327 8.26 -1.17 21.06
CA SER A 327 8.65 -1.94 22.24
C SER A 327 10.17 -2.03 22.40
N VAL A 328 10.91 -1.99 21.29
CA VAL A 328 12.38 -1.97 21.29
C VAL A 328 12.94 -0.61 21.68
N VAL A 329 12.29 0.47 21.26
CA VAL A 329 12.62 1.82 21.74
C VAL A 329 12.40 1.87 23.25
N ASP A 330 11.41 1.11 23.77
CA ASP A 330 11.03 1.06 25.20
C ASP A 330 10.89 2.46 25.83
N PRO A 331 9.94 3.29 25.34
CA PRO A 331 9.75 4.65 25.85
C PRO A 331 9.39 4.65 27.33
N GLN A 332 10.15 5.40 28.14
CA GLN A 332 9.88 5.57 29.58
C GLN A 332 9.41 6.99 29.90
N PRO A 333 8.51 7.19 30.87
CA PRO A 333 8.08 8.52 31.29
C PRO A 333 9.26 9.40 31.70
N GLY A 334 9.34 10.61 31.14
CA GLY A 334 10.41 11.57 31.39
C GLY A 334 11.54 11.58 30.36
N GLU A 335 11.52 10.66 29.38
CA GLU A 335 12.51 10.62 28.31
C GLU A 335 12.15 11.56 27.16
N ASP A 336 13.20 12.08 26.52
CA ASP A 336 13.11 12.75 25.22
C ASP A 336 13.61 11.78 24.15
N ILE A 337 12.78 11.53 23.13
CA ILE A 337 13.03 10.56 22.06
C ILE A 337 12.99 11.28 20.72
N ILE A 338 13.92 10.97 19.82
CA ILE A 338 13.89 11.47 18.45
C ILE A 338 13.33 10.40 17.54
N ASP A 339 12.28 10.73 16.76
CA ASP A 339 11.69 9.90 15.72
C ASP A 339 12.02 10.48 14.35
N CYS A 340 12.91 9.83 13.63
CA CYS A 340 13.36 10.21 12.31
C CYS A 340 12.48 9.61 11.23
N CYS A 341 12.05 10.42 10.26
CA CYS A 341 11.08 10.02 9.22
C CYS A 341 9.69 9.66 9.80
N ALA A 342 9.26 10.44 10.79
CA ALA A 342 8.18 10.12 11.73
C ALA A 342 6.77 10.04 11.11
N ALA A 343 6.49 10.81 10.05
CA ALA A 343 5.12 10.93 9.54
C ALA A 343 4.67 9.72 8.68
N PRO A 344 3.41 9.28 8.84
CA PRO A 344 2.24 9.97 9.41
C PRO A 344 2.07 9.84 10.94
N GLY A 345 2.97 9.17 11.66
CA GLY A 345 3.03 9.25 13.10
C GLY A 345 2.62 8.00 13.89
N GLY A 346 2.44 6.86 13.26
CA GLY A 346 1.97 5.67 14.00
C GLY A 346 2.91 5.25 15.13
N LYS A 347 4.23 5.20 14.90
CA LYS A 347 5.24 4.90 15.92
C LYS A 347 5.40 6.07 16.90
N THR A 348 5.46 7.30 16.39
CA THR A 348 5.50 8.54 17.21
C THR A 348 4.40 8.58 18.25
N LEU A 349 3.12 8.38 17.80
CA LEU A 349 1.95 8.44 18.67
C LEU A 349 1.93 7.31 19.69
N TYR A 350 2.47 6.14 19.33
CA TYR A 350 2.59 5.05 20.28
C TYR A 350 3.69 5.32 21.31
N MET A 351 4.86 5.80 20.91
CA MET A 351 5.89 6.25 21.84
C MET A 351 5.34 7.33 22.79
N ALA A 352 4.67 8.33 22.24
CA ALA A 352 4.06 9.41 23.02
C ALA A 352 3.04 8.92 24.05
N SER A 353 2.23 7.91 23.72
CA SER A 353 1.27 7.33 24.67
C SER A 353 1.96 6.63 25.85
N ARG A 354 3.13 6.02 25.61
CA ARG A 354 3.92 5.34 26.65
C ARG A 354 4.66 6.31 27.58
N LEU A 355 4.93 7.55 27.15
CA LEU A 355 5.52 8.60 27.98
C LEU A 355 4.58 9.10 29.08
N ARG A 356 3.29 8.75 29.06
CA ARG A 356 2.29 9.11 30.08
C ARG A 356 2.29 10.61 30.43
N GLY A 357 2.42 11.45 29.43
CA GLY A 357 2.43 12.91 29.58
C GLY A 357 3.74 13.53 30.11
N LYS A 358 4.81 12.75 30.27
CA LYS A 358 6.12 13.21 30.74
C LYS A 358 7.19 12.94 29.69
N GLY A 359 8.00 13.96 29.34
CA GLY A 359 9.01 13.87 28.28
C GLY A 359 8.49 14.32 26.91
N LYS A 360 9.25 14.09 25.84
CA LYS A 360 8.94 14.52 24.49
C LYS A 360 9.30 13.47 23.42
N VAL A 361 8.51 13.43 22.36
CA VAL A 361 8.87 12.77 21.12
C VAL A 361 9.07 13.85 20.04
N HIS A 362 10.31 14.06 19.60
CA HIS A 362 10.67 14.99 18.55
C HIS A 362 10.53 14.29 17.19
N ALA A 363 9.44 14.55 16.49
CA ALA A 363 9.05 13.90 15.25
C ALA A 363 9.54 14.69 14.04
N ILE A 364 10.62 14.24 13.41
CA ILE A 364 11.25 14.88 12.24
C ILE A 364 10.73 14.23 10.97
N ASP A 365 10.26 15.02 10.01
CA ASP A 365 9.87 14.53 8.68
C ASP A 365 9.97 15.64 7.64
N ILE A 366 10.37 15.27 6.43
CA ILE A 366 10.49 16.17 5.28
C ILE A 366 9.12 16.57 4.69
N ASN A 367 8.05 15.80 4.97
CA ASN A 367 6.74 16.03 4.39
C ASN A 367 5.82 16.81 5.33
N LYS A 368 5.71 18.13 5.08
CA LYS A 368 4.86 19.03 5.86
C LYS A 368 3.38 18.61 5.90
N GLY A 369 2.84 18.06 4.82
CA GLY A 369 1.44 17.62 4.75
C GLY A 369 1.19 16.45 5.68
N ARG A 370 2.09 15.46 5.71
CA ARG A 370 2.01 14.29 6.58
C ARG A 370 2.24 14.66 8.06
N LEU A 371 3.14 15.61 8.35
CA LEU A 371 3.31 16.15 9.72
C LEU A 371 2.05 16.84 10.23
N ARG A 372 1.27 17.49 9.35
CA ARG A 372 -0.03 18.05 9.74
C ARG A 372 -0.99 16.95 10.18
N ILE A 373 -1.05 15.82 9.44
CA ILE A 373 -1.88 14.65 9.82
C ILE A 373 -1.43 14.12 11.19
N LEU A 374 -0.12 13.99 11.41
CA LEU A 374 0.44 13.57 12.69
C LEU A 374 -0.05 14.50 13.83
N LYS A 375 0.05 15.82 13.66
CA LYS A 375 -0.43 16.80 14.66
C LYS A 375 -1.93 16.67 14.96
N GLU A 376 -2.74 16.52 13.92
CA GLU A 376 -4.19 16.35 14.07
C GLU A 376 -4.51 15.05 14.82
N THR A 377 -3.80 13.97 14.49
CA THR A 377 -3.97 12.66 15.15
C THR A 377 -3.45 12.68 16.58
N ALA A 378 -2.35 13.38 16.87
CA ALA A 378 -1.85 13.55 18.24
C ALA A 378 -2.89 14.22 19.17
N LYS A 379 -3.56 15.27 18.68
CA LYS A 379 -4.68 15.91 19.39
C LYS A 379 -5.85 14.94 19.60
N LEU A 380 -6.23 14.21 18.56
CA LEU A 380 -7.30 13.21 18.64
C LEU A 380 -6.98 12.14 19.69
N GLN A 381 -5.73 11.69 19.80
CA GLN A 381 -5.27 10.68 20.74
C GLN A 381 -4.89 11.23 22.11
N LYS A 382 -4.96 12.55 22.34
CA LYS A 382 -4.59 13.25 23.59
C LYS A 382 -3.10 13.06 23.97
N VAL A 383 -2.20 13.08 22.98
CA VAL A 383 -0.74 13.02 23.18
C VAL A 383 -0.01 14.23 22.60
N ASP A 384 -0.73 15.25 22.15
CA ASP A 384 -0.16 16.46 21.54
C ASP A 384 0.73 17.25 22.49
N GLY A 385 0.51 17.14 23.81
CA GLY A 385 1.37 17.76 24.83
C GLY A 385 2.82 17.22 24.86
N VAL A 386 3.05 15.99 24.40
CA VAL A 386 4.37 15.32 24.39
C VAL A 386 4.93 15.08 23.00
N VAL A 387 4.24 15.50 21.93
CA VAL A 387 4.72 15.40 20.54
C VAL A 387 5.14 16.76 20.02
N ASP A 388 6.40 16.86 19.63
CA ASP A 388 6.95 18.03 18.94
C ASP A 388 7.28 17.66 17.50
N THR A 389 6.74 18.41 16.52
CA THR A 389 6.91 18.09 15.10
C THR A 389 7.86 19.05 14.43
N ILE A 390 8.90 18.53 13.78
CA ILE A 390 9.96 19.27 13.12
C ILE A 390 9.90 18.98 11.61
N HIS A 391 9.62 20.02 10.83
CA HIS A 391 9.63 19.93 9.37
C HIS A 391 11.04 20.19 8.84
N ALA A 392 11.80 19.14 8.57
CA ALA A 392 13.16 19.22 8.07
C ALA A 392 13.57 18.00 7.26
N ASP A 393 14.56 18.13 6.41
CA ASP A 393 15.34 17.01 5.92
C ASP A 393 16.27 16.55 7.05
N LEU A 394 16.22 15.29 7.42
CA LEU A 394 17.00 14.74 8.54
C LEU A 394 18.49 14.98 8.37
N ARG A 395 19.02 14.92 7.15
CA ARG A 395 20.43 15.08 6.84
C ARG A 395 20.92 16.48 7.20
N THR A 396 20.25 17.50 6.70
CA THR A 396 20.59 18.90 7.00
C THR A 396 20.26 19.29 8.44
N PHE A 397 19.20 18.71 9.02
CA PHE A 397 18.86 18.92 10.42
C PHE A 397 19.96 18.40 11.34
N ALA A 398 20.46 17.20 11.09
CA ALA A 398 21.47 16.54 11.90
C ALA A 398 22.82 17.27 11.88
N GLU A 399 23.18 17.92 10.75
CA GLU A 399 24.39 18.72 10.61
C GLU A 399 24.37 20.01 11.45
N SER A 400 23.22 20.65 11.57
CA SER A 400 23.06 21.96 12.17
C SER A 400 22.49 21.94 13.59
N SER A 401 21.92 20.85 14.03
CA SER A 401 21.19 20.74 15.29
C SER A 401 22.08 20.31 16.45
N PRO A 402 22.04 21.02 17.59
CA PRO A 402 22.66 20.58 18.83
C PRO A 402 21.87 19.47 19.54
N MET A 403 20.68 19.14 19.02
CA MET A 403 19.77 18.16 19.64
C MET A 403 20.40 16.77 19.69
N LYS A 404 20.41 16.16 20.87
CA LYS A 404 20.83 14.79 21.11
C LYS A 404 19.81 14.10 22.00
N SER A 405 19.65 12.79 21.82
CA SER A 405 18.76 11.98 22.65
C SER A 405 19.40 10.64 23.00
N GLY A 406 19.02 10.11 24.16
CA GLY A 406 19.38 8.74 24.57
C GLY A 406 18.73 7.67 23.69
N LYS A 407 17.63 8.01 23.01
CA LYS A 407 16.88 7.07 22.16
C LYS A 407 16.49 7.74 20.84
N VAL A 408 17.02 7.20 19.74
CA VAL A 408 16.73 7.68 18.39
C VAL A 408 16.15 6.54 17.57
N LEU A 409 14.95 6.73 17.02
CA LEU A 409 14.31 5.81 16.08
C LEU A 409 14.48 6.34 14.65
N LEU A 410 15.04 5.54 13.77
CA LEU A 410 15.00 5.78 12.33
C LEU A 410 14.08 4.75 11.67
N ASP A 411 12.83 5.14 11.40
CA ASP A 411 11.90 4.36 10.57
C ASP A 411 12.12 4.72 9.11
N ALA A 412 13.08 4.06 8.49
CA ALA A 412 13.63 4.52 7.22
C ALA A 412 12.67 4.33 6.04
N PRO A 413 12.64 5.30 5.09
CA PRO A 413 11.97 5.09 3.81
C PRO A 413 12.50 3.85 3.12
N CYS A 414 11.61 2.95 2.67
CA CYS A 414 12.00 1.67 2.10
C CYS A 414 11.07 1.24 0.95
N SER A 415 11.36 0.09 0.35
CA SER A 415 10.55 -0.47 -0.73
C SER A 415 9.13 -0.86 -0.32
N GLY A 416 8.92 -1.19 0.96
CA GLY A 416 7.65 -1.69 1.49
C GLY A 416 7.33 -3.11 1.08
N LEU A 417 8.33 -3.94 0.76
CA LEU A 417 8.11 -5.33 0.31
C LEU A 417 7.55 -6.25 1.42
N GLY A 418 7.58 -5.83 2.68
CA GLY A 418 6.98 -6.56 3.80
C GLY A 418 5.49 -6.29 4.02
N VAL A 419 4.90 -5.30 3.31
CA VAL A 419 3.48 -4.91 3.51
C VAL A 419 2.58 -5.18 2.30
N LEU A 420 3.01 -6.02 1.37
CA LEU A 420 2.32 -6.28 0.10
C LEU A 420 0.94 -6.95 0.26
N SER A 421 0.68 -7.63 1.37
CA SER A 421 -0.67 -8.15 1.69
C SER A 421 -1.68 -7.02 1.90
N LYS A 422 -1.26 -5.91 2.52
CA LYS A 422 -2.07 -4.73 2.80
C LYS A 422 -1.98 -3.68 1.69
N ARG A 423 -0.79 -3.54 1.07
CA ARG A 423 -0.46 -2.58 0.01
C ARG A 423 -0.11 -3.28 -1.29
N SER A 424 -1.09 -3.98 -1.87
CA SER A 424 -0.87 -4.77 -3.09
C SER A 424 -0.47 -3.94 -4.32
N ASP A 425 -0.78 -2.66 -4.35
CA ASP A 425 -0.39 -1.69 -5.38
C ASP A 425 1.12 -1.45 -5.44
N LEU A 426 1.83 -1.53 -4.31
CA LEU A 426 3.27 -1.34 -4.25
C LEU A 426 4.02 -2.32 -5.16
N ARG A 427 3.55 -3.56 -5.33
CA ARG A 427 4.20 -4.54 -6.20
C ARG A 427 4.29 -4.09 -7.66
N TRP A 428 3.37 -3.23 -8.11
CA TRP A 428 3.33 -2.72 -9.48
C TRP A 428 4.00 -1.35 -9.64
N ASN A 429 4.10 -0.61 -8.54
CA ASN A 429 4.68 0.73 -8.52
C ASN A 429 6.18 0.73 -8.22
N ARG A 430 6.72 -0.36 -7.63
CA ARG A 430 8.16 -0.51 -7.35
C ARG A 430 8.89 -1.14 -8.52
N ARG A 431 10.09 -0.61 -8.79
CA ARG A 431 11.04 -1.10 -9.78
C ARG A 431 12.34 -1.52 -9.10
N LEU A 432 13.15 -2.30 -9.80
CA LEU A 432 14.45 -2.73 -9.27
C LEU A 432 15.39 -1.53 -9.04
N GLU A 433 15.32 -0.52 -9.90
CA GLU A 433 16.12 0.70 -9.81
C GLU A 433 15.78 1.53 -8.56
N ASP A 434 14.54 1.48 -8.09
CA ASP A 434 14.12 2.16 -6.86
C ASP A 434 14.83 1.59 -5.62
N MET A 435 15.20 0.28 -5.65
CA MET A 435 15.91 -0.38 -4.56
C MET A 435 17.28 0.25 -4.31
N GLU A 436 18.04 0.55 -5.39
CA GLU A 436 19.36 1.19 -5.26
C GLU A 436 19.26 2.62 -4.70
N GLN A 437 18.27 3.39 -5.16
CA GLN A 437 18.04 4.74 -4.66
C GLN A 437 17.66 4.73 -3.17
N LEU A 438 16.81 3.78 -2.76
CA LEU A 438 16.40 3.64 -1.36
C LEU A 438 17.56 3.22 -0.47
N LYS A 439 18.41 2.29 -0.90
CA LYS A 439 19.61 1.88 -0.13
C LYS A 439 20.54 3.05 0.12
N ASN A 440 20.84 3.86 -0.91
CA ASN A 440 21.70 5.03 -0.78
C ASN A 440 21.09 6.05 0.20
N LEU A 441 19.78 6.30 0.08
CA LEU A 441 19.07 7.17 1.00
C LEU A 441 19.10 6.64 2.45
N GLN A 442 18.93 5.33 2.63
CA GLN A 442 18.98 4.68 3.95
C GLN A 442 20.35 4.82 4.59
N ASP A 443 21.44 4.69 3.81
CA ASP A 443 22.80 4.92 4.30
C ASP A 443 23.01 6.37 4.78
N GLU A 444 22.59 7.35 3.98
CA GLU A 444 22.67 8.79 4.35
C GLU A 444 21.84 9.11 5.61
N LEU A 445 20.64 8.51 5.72
CA LEU A 445 19.77 8.71 6.87
C LEU A 445 20.29 8.01 8.14
N LEU A 446 20.93 6.83 8.02
CA LEU A 446 21.59 6.15 9.12
C LEU A 446 22.75 6.99 9.66
N ASP A 447 23.59 7.49 8.76
CA ASP A 447 24.72 8.35 9.14
C ASP A 447 24.22 9.62 9.85
N ALA A 448 23.20 10.30 9.31
CA ALA A 448 22.60 11.47 9.92
C ALA A 448 21.94 11.17 11.30
N ALA A 449 21.07 10.14 11.38
CA ALA A 449 20.41 9.78 12.63
C ALA A 449 21.41 9.42 13.74
N SER A 450 22.52 8.80 13.36
CA SER A 450 23.57 8.41 14.29
C SER A 450 24.22 9.58 15.01
N THR A 451 24.28 10.76 14.36
CA THR A 451 24.82 11.96 15.00
C THR A 451 23.90 12.55 16.05
N LEU A 452 22.60 12.22 16.02
CA LEU A 452 21.60 12.68 17.00
C LEU A 452 21.58 11.85 18.28
N VAL A 453 22.34 10.76 18.32
CA VAL A 453 22.45 9.90 19.52
C VAL A 453 23.42 10.52 20.53
N SER A 454 22.97 10.64 21.78
CA SER A 454 23.86 11.05 22.89
C SER A 454 24.83 9.94 23.27
N SER A 455 25.90 10.28 23.98
CA SER A 455 26.83 9.28 24.50
C SER A 455 26.09 8.26 25.37
N GLY A 456 26.30 6.96 25.14
CA GLY A 456 25.60 5.88 25.81
C GLY A 456 24.15 5.65 25.35
N GLY A 457 23.67 6.41 24.37
CA GLY A 457 22.35 6.24 23.79
C GLY A 457 22.27 5.14 22.73
N VAL A 458 21.06 4.88 22.22
CA VAL A 458 20.80 3.85 21.21
C VAL A 458 20.15 4.45 19.96
N LEU A 459 20.54 3.93 18.79
CA LEU A 459 19.89 4.14 17.52
C LEU A 459 19.10 2.86 17.16
N ILE A 460 17.80 2.98 16.94
CA ILE A 460 16.94 1.90 16.47
C ILE A 460 16.66 2.14 14.99
N TYR A 461 17.02 1.18 14.16
CA TYR A 461 16.73 1.21 12.73
C TYR A 461 15.56 0.27 12.42
N SER A 462 14.55 0.76 11.72
CA SER A 462 13.41 -0.06 11.28
C SER A 462 13.03 0.24 9.84
N THR A 463 12.48 -0.79 9.16
CA THR A 463 11.89 -0.67 7.83
C THR A 463 10.61 -1.50 7.75
N CYS A 464 9.77 -1.24 6.74
CA CYS A 464 8.68 -2.13 6.36
C CYS A 464 9.05 -3.03 5.16
N SER A 465 10.34 -3.28 4.95
CA SER A 465 10.87 -4.19 3.94
C SER A 465 11.30 -5.51 4.56
N ILE A 466 11.15 -6.59 3.81
CA ILE A 466 11.72 -7.90 4.13
C ILE A 466 13.05 -8.15 3.40
N ASP A 467 13.52 -7.20 2.63
CA ASP A 467 14.70 -7.36 1.79
C ASP A 467 15.97 -7.20 2.63
N PRO A 468 16.90 -8.16 2.60
CA PRO A 468 18.16 -8.09 3.35
C PRO A 468 18.99 -6.85 3.02
N GLU A 469 18.98 -6.42 1.75
CA GLU A 469 19.73 -5.25 1.31
C GLU A 469 19.21 -3.91 1.89
N GLU A 470 17.96 -3.86 2.35
CA GLU A 470 17.39 -2.70 3.05
C GLU A 470 17.47 -2.82 4.58
N ASN A 471 17.85 -3.98 5.11
CA ASN A 471 17.88 -4.30 6.54
C ASN A 471 19.31 -4.67 6.99
N LYS A 472 19.62 -5.95 7.06
CA LYS A 472 20.91 -6.47 7.57
C LYS A 472 22.10 -5.83 6.86
N ASP A 473 22.10 -5.83 5.54
CA ASP A 473 23.25 -5.35 4.76
C ASP A 473 23.47 -3.83 4.95
N ARG A 474 22.39 -3.05 5.20
CA ARG A 474 22.53 -1.61 5.51
C ARG A 474 23.16 -1.37 6.87
N VAL A 475 22.75 -2.15 7.85
CA VAL A 475 23.33 -2.08 9.20
C VAL A 475 24.79 -2.51 9.19
N GLU A 476 25.12 -3.61 8.53
CA GLU A 476 26.51 -4.08 8.40
C GLU A 476 27.38 -3.02 7.69
N ALA A 477 26.89 -2.43 6.59
CA ALA A 477 27.61 -1.37 5.91
C ALA A 477 27.80 -0.11 6.78
N PHE A 478 26.78 0.25 7.58
CA PHE A 478 26.87 1.34 8.55
C PHE A 478 27.94 1.09 9.61
N LEU A 479 27.99 -0.12 10.16
CA LEU A 479 28.99 -0.50 11.17
C LEU A 479 30.42 -0.45 10.66
N VAL A 480 30.63 -0.84 9.40
CA VAL A 480 31.94 -0.72 8.76
C VAL A 480 32.39 0.76 8.67
N ARG A 481 31.43 1.67 8.38
CA ARG A 481 31.73 3.13 8.33
C ARG A 481 31.93 3.75 9.72
N HIS A 482 31.38 3.12 10.78
CA HIS A 482 31.39 3.66 12.14
C HIS A 482 31.94 2.64 13.16
N PRO A 483 33.22 2.25 13.09
CA PRO A 483 33.80 1.15 13.85
C PRO A 483 33.84 1.35 15.37
N VAL A 484 33.65 2.57 15.88
CA VAL A 484 33.67 2.89 17.33
C VAL A 484 32.31 2.62 17.98
N ARG A 485 31.29 2.26 17.21
CA ARG A 485 29.95 1.99 17.73
C ARG A 485 29.79 0.50 17.95
N GLU A 486 29.78 0.12 19.24
CA GLU A 486 29.62 -1.27 19.63
C GLU A 486 28.17 -1.75 19.40
N GLN A 487 28.09 -2.81 18.87
CA GLN A 487 27.37 -4.07 18.69
C GLN A 487 25.83 -4.13 18.88
N TRP A 488 25.25 -5.02 18.14
CA TRP A 488 23.95 -5.00 17.50
C TRP A 488 23.25 -6.36 17.66
N LEU A 489 21.96 -6.36 18.02
CA LEU A 489 21.08 -7.52 17.89
C LEU A 489 20.19 -7.33 16.68
N PHE A 490 20.28 -8.26 15.73
CA PHE A 490 19.27 -8.42 14.70
C PHE A 490 18.10 -9.17 15.31
N TYR A 491 16.90 -8.64 15.15
CA TYR A 491 15.68 -9.34 15.43
C TYR A 491 14.99 -9.59 14.08
N GLU A 492 15.08 -10.82 13.59
CA GLU A 492 14.22 -11.26 12.51
C GLU A 492 12.87 -11.60 13.12
N PRO A 493 11.76 -10.98 12.68
CA PRO A 493 10.45 -11.40 13.12
C PRO A 493 10.25 -12.83 12.60
N LEU A 494 9.94 -13.73 13.49
CA LEU A 494 9.37 -15.02 13.13
C LEU A 494 8.11 -14.77 12.30
N CYS A 495 8.16 -15.13 10.99
CA CYS A 495 7.02 -15.11 10.09
C CYS A 495 5.92 -16.08 10.56
#